data_5bf2a0a768a91f60a2dab51b28ea5459
#
_entry.id   5bf2a0a768a91f60a2dab51b28ea5459
#
_cell.length_a   1.000
_cell.length_b   1.000
_cell.length_c   1.000
_cell.angle_alpha   90.00
_cell.angle_beta   90.00
_cell.angle_gamma   90.00
#
_symmetry.space_group_name_H-M   'P 1'
#
loop_
_entity.id
_entity.type
_entity.pdbx_description
1 polymer ?
#
loop_
_entity_poly.entity_id
_entity_poly.type
_entity_poly.pdbx_seq_one_letter_code
_entity_poly.pdbx_strand_id
1 'polypeptide(L)'
;GIKAVIRLDLPISKTLGLDRFSEVELLNSMEALAYTPKILFAAPENGVLVWQYIPGVTLEDETNRPIEIASLMGTLLSDLHKLNAPTFLPVFSSFIDHYRDLLSAEMNHSIIRKGISLFDSMAQDQVSMVLSHNDINPGNLLMGEKYFIMDWEYASLNHPYFDLASSIENFALNNEQIKEFIQSYETHGIAVDYEELTLWREFSLYL
;
A
#
# COMPACT_ATOMS: atom_id res chain seq x y z
N GLY A 1 26.08 19.30 3.31
CA GLY A 1 25.93 18.14 2.41
C GLY A 1 24.48 17.67 2.38
N ILE A 2 24.05 17.01 1.32
CA ILE A 2 22.74 16.38 1.23
C ILE A 2 22.79 15.07 2.00
N LYS A 3 21.82 14.82 2.88
CA LYS A 3 21.62 13.50 3.48
C LYS A 3 20.72 12.69 2.54
N ALA A 4 21.04 11.43 2.35
CA ALA A 4 20.30 10.53 1.49
C ALA A 4 20.10 9.16 2.15
N VAL A 5 19.07 8.45 1.72
CA VAL A 5 18.85 7.03 2.02
C VAL A 5 19.12 6.24 0.76
N ILE A 6 19.77 5.11 0.88
CA ILE A 6 20.08 4.20 -0.23
C ILE A 6 19.40 2.86 0.08
N ARG A 7 18.55 2.40 -0.85
CA ARG A 7 18.01 1.03 -0.85
C ARG A 7 18.78 0.22 -1.90
N LEU A 8 19.19 -0.96 -1.50
CA LEU A 8 19.78 -1.97 -2.36
C LEU A 8 18.93 -3.23 -2.29
N ASP A 9 18.49 -3.70 -3.43
CA ASP A 9 17.68 -4.91 -3.51
C ASP A 9 18.46 -6.15 -3.09
N LEU A 10 17.75 -7.03 -2.40
CA LEU A 10 18.21 -8.38 -2.15
C LEU A 10 17.79 -9.29 -3.32
N PRO A 11 18.46 -10.44 -3.53
CA PRO A 11 18.06 -11.41 -4.56
C PRO A 11 16.61 -11.84 -4.47
N ILE A 12 16.01 -11.84 -3.28
CA ILE A 12 14.61 -12.19 -3.04
C ILE A 12 13.63 -11.26 -3.74
N SER A 13 13.98 -9.99 -3.97
CA SER A 13 13.12 -9.01 -4.63
C SER A 13 12.65 -9.48 -6.02
N LYS A 14 13.54 -10.16 -6.76
CA LYS A 14 13.19 -10.77 -8.06
C LYS A 14 12.24 -11.95 -7.92
N THR A 15 12.41 -12.75 -6.88
CA THR A 15 11.53 -13.88 -6.58
C THR A 15 10.12 -13.41 -6.22
N LEU A 16 10.01 -12.28 -5.53
CA LEU A 16 8.73 -11.66 -5.17
C LEU A 16 8.05 -10.94 -6.35
N GLY A 17 8.69 -10.86 -7.51
CA GLY A 17 8.11 -10.24 -8.70
C GLY A 17 8.02 -8.71 -8.64
N LEU A 18 8.87 -8.06 -7.82
CA LEU A 18 8.85 -6.61 -7.66
C LEU A 18 9.36 -5.90 -8.93
N ASP A 19 8.55 -4.96 -9.46
CA ASP A 19 8.88 -4.17 -10.65
C ASP A 19 9.48 -2.81 -10.27
N ARG A 20 10.81 -2.77 -10.22
CA ARG A 20 11.56 -1.56 -9.85
C ARG A 20 11.47 -0.43 -10.88
N PHE A 21 11.20 -0.74 -12.13
CA PHE A 21 11.00 0.28 -13.17
C PHE A 21 9.69 1.01 -12.95
N SER A 22 8.59 0.29 -12.76
CA SER A 22 7.28 0.87 -12.45
C SER A 22 7.29 1.65 -11.15
N GLU A 23 7.97 1.16 -10.11
CA GLU A 23 8.13 1.87 -8.84
C GLU A 23 8.82 3.23 -9.02
N VAL A 24 9.95 3.26 -9.72
CA VAL A 24 10.70 4.50 -9.97
C VAL A 24 9.90 5.48 -10.83
N GLU A 25 9.19 4.99 -11.86
CA GLU A 25 8.33 5.82 -12.70
C GLU A 25 7.16 6.42 -11.90
N LEU A 26 6.54 5.62 -11.03
CA LEU A 26 5.48 6.07 -10.12
C LEU A 26 5.99 7.16 -9.19
N LEU A 27 7.09 6.93 -8.49
CA LEU A 27 7.67 7.90 -7.55
C LEU A 27 8.02 9.23 -8.22
N ASN A 28 8.57 9.18 -9.44
CA ASN A 28 8.83 10.39 -10.23
C ASN A 28 7.53 11.13 -10.60
N SER A 29 6.47 10.40 -10.95
CA SER A 29 5.16 11.01 -11.29
C SER A 29 4.51 11.68 -10.09
N MET A 30 4.79 11.19 -8.87
CA MET A 30 4.25 11.69 -7.61
C MET A 30 5.12 12.76 -6.93
N GLU A 31 6.28 13.14 -7.49
CA GLU A 31 7.19 14.12 -6.85
C GLU A 31 6.47 15.44 -6.48
N ALA A 32 5.54 15.89 -7.34
CA ALA A 32 4.77 17.12 -7.12
C ALA A 32 3.72 17.01 -6.00
N LEU A 33 3.31 15.80 -5.64
CA LEU A 33 2.25 15.56 -4.64
C LEU A 33 2.77 15.63 -3.20
N ALA A 34 4.11 15.62 -3.07
CA ALA A 34 4.78 15.76 -1.80
C ALA A 34 4.43 14.70 -0.72
N TYR A 35 3.89 13.54 -1.14
CA TYR A 35 3.66 12.39 -0.26
C TYR A 35 4.85 11.42 -0.24
N THR A 36 5.79 11.56 -1.17
CA THR A 36 6.96 10.71 -1.28
C THR A 36 8.24 11.53 -1.15
N PRO A 37 9.35 10.92 -0.68
CA PRO A 37 10.65 11.58 -0.73
C PRO A 37 11.09 11.81 -2.18
N LYS A 38 11.85 12.88 -2.39
CA LYS A 38 12.45 13.15 -3.71
C LYS A 38 13.47 12.10 -4.07
N ILE A 39 13.37 11.50 -5.27
CA ILE A 39 14.41 10.63 -5.83
C ILE A 39 15.63 11.48 -6.20
N LEU A 40 16.79 11.03 -5.74
CA LEU A 40 18.11 11.63 -6.06
C LEU A 40 18.85 10.83 -7.12
N PHE A 41 18.65 9.50 -7.14
CA PHE A 41 19.24 8.58 -8.11
C PHE A 41 18.44 7.28 -8.15
N ALA A 42 18.30 6.69 -9.32
CA ALA A 42 17.74 5.37 -9.51
C ALA A 42 18.51 4.59 -10.58
N ALA A 43 18.72 3.29 -10.33
CA ALA A 43 19.22 2.31 -11.28
C ALA A 43 18.41 1.01 -11.07
N PRO A 44 17.15 0.99 -11.54
CA PRO A 44 16.22 -0.12 -11.27
C PRO A 44 16.73 -1.46 -11.81
N GLU A 45 17.47 -1.45 -12.92
CA GLU A 45 18.12 -2.65 -13.47
C GLU A 45 19.15 -3.29 -12.52
N ASN A 46 19.71 -2.48 -11.61
CA ASN A 46 20.66 -2.90 -10.58
C ASN A 46 20.04 -3.00 -9.18
N GLY A 47 18.73 -2.74 -9.05
CA GLY A 47 18.03 -2.74 -7.77
C GLY A 47 18.50 -1.62 -6.82
N VAL A 48 18.87 -0.46 -7.35
CA VAL A 48 19.36 0.69 -6.58
C VAL A 48 18.37 1.84 -6.65
N LEU A 49 17.96 2.33 -5.49
CA LEU A 49 17.17 3.55 -5.35
C LEU A 49 17.75 4.43 -4.24
N VAL A 50 17.93 5.72 -4.54
CA VAL A 50 18.44 6.71 -3.61
C VAL A 50 17.45 7.87 -3.55
N TRP A 51 17.01 8.20 -2.34
CA TRP A 51 16.13 9.34 -2.12
C TRP A 51 16.63 10.27 -1.02
N GLN A 52 16.06 11.46 -1.00
CA GLN A 52 16.37 12.45 0.01
C GLN A 52 16.00 11.92 1.40
N TYR A 53 16.91 12.02 2.36
CA TYR A 53 16.62 11.73 3.76
C TYR A 53 15.60 12.75 4.29
N ILE A 54 14.51 12.25 4.84
CA ILE A 54 13.48 13.04 5.50
C ILE A 54 13.68 12.90 7.01
N PRO A 55 13.95 14.00 7.74
CA PRO A 55 13.96 13.96 9.20
C PRO A 55 12.57 13.64 9.74
N GLY A 56 12.45 12.64 10.58
CA GLY A 56 11.17 12.23 11.14
C GLY A 56 11.26 10.88 11.85
N VAL A 57 10.13 10.39 12.29
CA VAL A 57 9.93 9.09 12.94
C VAL A 57 8.83 8.33 12.25
N THR A 58 8.95 7.01 12.15
CA THR A 58 7.85 6.18 11.66
C THR A 58 6.76 6.04 12.72
N LEU A 59 5.56 5.68 12.31
CA LEU A 59 4.45 5.41 13.22
C LEU A 59 4.46 3.97 13.75
N GLU A 60 5.54 3.23 13.53
CA GLU A 60 5.69 1.85 14.01
C GLU A 60 5.64 1.77 15.55
N ASP A 61 6.25 2.74 16.24
CA ASP A 61 6.13 2.87 17.68
C ASP A 61 4.78 3.53 18.04
N GLU A 62 3.95 2.85 18.84
CA GLU A 62 2.65 3.37 19.28
C GLU A 62 2.74 4.71 19.99
N THR A 63 3.86 5.02 20.66
CA THR A 63 4.10 6.31 21.32
C THR A 63 4.21 7.47 20.34
N ASN A 64 4.52 7.19 19.08
CA ASN A 64 4.62 8.18 18.02
C ASN A 64 3.31 8.39 17.25
N ARG A 65 2.28 7.57 17.50
CA ARG A 65 1.01 7.68 16.78
C ARG A 65 0.20 8.86 17.29
N PRO A 66 -0.21 9.79 16.42
CA PRO A 66 -1.12 10.86 16.81
C PRO A 66 -2.48 10.31 17.21
N ILE A 67 -3.21 11.04 18.08
CA ILE A 67 -4.56 10.65 18.52
C ILE A 67 -5.50 10.54 17.31
N GLU A 68 -5.33 11.44 16.35
CA GLU A 68 -6.17 11.54 15.13
C GLU A 68 -5.67 10.63 13.99
N ILE A 69 -4.93 9.57 14.28
CA ILE A 69 -4.33 8.70 13.23
C ILE A 69 -5.40 8.16 12.28
N ALA A 70 -6.57 7.79 12.78
CA ALA A 70 -7.65 7.24 11.98
C ALA A 70 -8.15 8.26 10.94
N SER A 71 -8.46 9.48 11.38
CA SER A 71 -8.90 10.58 10.50
C SER A 71 -7.83 10.94 9.46
N LEU A 72 -6.58 11.04 9.90
CA LEU A 72 -5.44 11.31 9.02
C LEU A 72 -5.34 10.25 7.92
N MET A 73 -5.36 8.98 8.29
CA MET A 73 -5.24 7.85 7.35
C MET A 73 -6.39 7.83 6.35
N GLY A 74 -7.63 8.06 6.81
CA GLY A 74 -8.80 8.16 5.92
C GLY A 74 -8.62 9.25 4.87
N THR A 75 -8.15 10.44 5.29
CA THR A 75 -7.89 11.56 4.40
C THR A 75 -6.77 11.24 3.40
N LEU A 76 -5.63 10.70 3.87
CA LEU A 76 -4.49 10.35 3.02
C LEU A 76 -4.87 9.33 1.93
N LEU A 77 -5.60 8.27 2.29
CA LEU A 77 -6.04 7.27 1.33
C LEU A 77 -7.09 7.81 0.37
N SER A 78 -7.99 8.67 0.84
CA SER A 78 -8.95 9.33 -0.05
C SER A 78 -8.24 10.21 -1.10
N ASP A 79 -7.21 10.94 -0.70
CA ASP A 79 -6.42 11.76 -1.62
C ASP A 79 -5.62 10.88 -2.60
N LEU A 80 -5.02 9.80 -2.12
CA LEU A 80 -4.28 8.84 -2.95
C LEU A 80 -5.18 8.20 -4.01
N HIS A 81 -6.35 7.68 -3.61
CA HIS A 81 -7.27 6.96 -4.50
C HIS A 81 -7.96 7.85 -5.54
N LYS A 82 -7.87 9.18 -5.40
CA LYS A 82 -8.33 10.16 -6.42
C LYS A 82 -7.31 10.48 -7.48
N LEU A 83 -6.07 10.09 -7.27
CA LEU A 83 -5.05 10.32 -8.27
C LEU A 83 -5.39 9.53 -9.54
N ASN A 84 -5.11 10.13 -10.68
CA ASN A 84 -5.19 9.39 -11.93
C ASN A 84 -4.20 8.24 -11.88
N ALA A 85 -4.74 7.03 -11.87
CA ALA A 85 -3.94 5.83 -11.79
C ALA A 85 -3.08 5.68 -13.05
N PRO A 86 -1.73 5.58 -12.92
CA PRO A 86 -0.86 5.45 -14.07
C PRO A 86 -1.08 4.12 -14.79
N THR A 87 -1.19 4.15 -16.12
CA THR A 87 -1.49 2.97 -16.94
C THR A 87 -0.35 1.97 -17.06
N PHE A 88 0.85 2.33 -16.63
CA PHE A 88 2.01 1.44 -16.62
C PHE A 88 2.07 0.54 -15.38
N LEU A 89 1.28 0.83 -14.34
CA LEU A 89 1.27 0.00 -13.14
C LEU A 89 0.62 -1.36 -13.40
N PRO A 90 1.14 -2.43 -12.78
CA PRO A 90 0.48 -3.73 -12.83
C PRO A 90 -0.87 -3.68 -12.12
N VAL A 91 -1.72 -4.65 -12.41
CA VAL A 91 -2.95 -4.90 -11.65
C VAL A 91 -2.61 -5.83 -10.48
N PHE A 92 -3.20 -5.58 -9.31
CA PHE A 92 -2.92 -6.37 -8.10
C PHE A 92 -3.13 -7.89 -8.29
N SER A 93 -4.11 -8.29 -9.09
CA SER A 93 -4.32 -9.70 -9.42
C SER A 93 -3.09 -10.39 -10.02
N SER A 94 -2.21 -9.65 -10.72
CA SER A 94 -0.98 -10.23 -11.26
C SER A 94 0.03 -10.61 -10.17
N PHE A 95 0.04 -9.92 -9.01
CA PHE A 95 0.81 -10.36 -7.84
C PHE A 95 0.24 -11.65 -7.25
N ILE A 96 -1.08 -11.74 -7.15
CA ILE A 96 -1.74 -12.95 -6.66
C ILE A 96 -1.47 -14.14 -7.58
N ASP A 97 -1.51 -13.96 -8.90
CA ASP A 97 -1.17 -14.99 -9.86
C ASP A 97 0.29 -15.42 -9.74
N HIS A 98 1.21 -14.46 -9.58
CA HIS A 98 2.62 -14.75 -9.32
C HIS A 98 2.81 -15.57 -8.03
N TYR A 99 2.13 -15.21 -6.94
CA TYR A 99 2.19 -15.98 -5.68
C TYR A 99 1.55 -17.37 -5.81
N ARG A 100 0.49 -17.54 -6.60
CA ARG A 100 -0.06 -18.87 -6.91
C ARG A 100 0.99 -19.76 -7.56
N ASP A 101 1.72 -19.24 -8.55
CA ASP A 101 2.77 -19.97 -9.23
C ASP A 101 3.93 -20.29 -8.28
N LEU A 102 4.38 -19.30 -7.51
CA LEU A 102 5.46 -19.45 -6.54
C LEU A 102 5.14 -20.47 -5.44
N LEU A 103 3.90 -20.47 -4.95
CA LEU A 103 3.40 -21.34 -3.88
C LEU A 103 2.72 -22.61 -4.42
N SER A 104 2.88 -22.94 -5.69
CA SER A 104 2.18 -24.06 -6.32
C SER A 104 2.38 -25.40 -5.60
N ALA A 105 3.57 -25.65 -5.02
CA ALA A 105 3.85 -26.84 -4.22
C ALA A 105 3.11 -26.86 -2.88
N GLU A 106 2.76 -25.66 -2.34
CA GLU A 106 2.13 -25.46 -1.03
C GLU A 106 0.62 -25.25 -1.13
N MET A 107 0.03 -25.37 -2.33
CA MET A 107 -1.41 -25.14 -2.59
C MET A 107 -2.34 -26.06 -1.79
N ASN A 108 -1.81 -27.16 -1.23
CA ASN A 108 -2.57 -28.02 -0.32
C ASN A 108 -2.69 -27.45 1.11
N HIS A 109 -1.90 -26.43 1.44
CA HIS A 109 -2.00 -25.78 2.74
C HIS A 109 -3.34 -25.04 2.86
N SER A 110 -4.08 -25.28 3.93
CA SER A 110 -5.44 -24.77 4.08
C SER A 110 -5.54 -23.25 4.10
N ILE A 111 -4.53 -22.57 4.66
CA ILE A 111 -4.47 -21.09 4.77
C ILE A 111 -4.31 -20.50 3.38
N ILE A 112 -3.32 -20.97 2.59
CA ILE A 112 -3.05 -20.49 1.23
C ILE A 112 -4.29 -20.63 0.35
N ARG A 113 -4.89 -21.83 0.37
CA ARG A 113 -6.09 -22.13 -0.42
C ARG A 113 -7.27 -21.24 -0.03
N LYS A 114 -7.45 -20.98 1.29
CA LYS A 114 -8.53 -20.12 1.79
C LYS A 114 -8.34 -18.68 1.34
N GLY A 115 -7.14 -18.11 1.46
CA GLY A 115 -6.83 -16.76 0.99
C GLY A 115 -7.08 -16.60 -0.50
N ILE A 116 -6.59 -17.52 -1.33
CA ILE A 116 -6.80 -17.51 -2.79
C ILE A 116 -8.29 -17.63 -3.13
N SER A 117 -9.02 -18.56 -2.49
CA SER A 117 -10.45 -18.74 -2.74
C SER A 117 -11.27 -17.50 -2.36
N LEU A 118 -10.90 -16.84 -1.28
CA LEU A 118 -11.53 -15.59 -0.87
C LEU A 118 -11.26 -14.47 -1.89
N PHE A 119 -10.02 -14.30 -2.30
CA PHE A 119 -9.67 -13.34 -3.35
C PHE A 119 -10.47 -13.57 -4.64
N ASP A 120 -10.53 -14.82 -5.13
CA ASP A 120 -11.28 -15.17 -6.33
C ASP A 120 -12.77 -14.86 -6.22
N SER A 121 -13.34 -14.94 -5.03
CA SER A 121 -14.75 -14.59 -4.80
C SER A 121 -15.02 -13.09 -4.82
N MET A 122 -14.03 -12.26 -4.48
CA MET A 122 -14.14 -10.80 -4.44
C MET A 122 -13.75 -10.13 -5.76
N ALA A 123 -12.77 -10.68 -6.47
CA ALA A 123 -12.17 -10.07 -7.67
C ALA A 123 -13.12 -10.01 -8.88
N GLN A 124 -14.34 -10.45 -8.75
CA GLN A 124 -15.34 -10.45 -9.84
C GLN A 124 -16.16 -9.17 -9.95
N ASP A 125 -16.07 -8.27 -8.98
CA ASP A 125 -16.81 -7.03 -9.03
C ASP A 125 -16.08 -5.98 -9.86
N GLN A 126 -16.80 -5.40 -10.84
CA GLN A 126 -16.30 -4.36 -11.76
C GLN A 126 -16.25 -3.00 -11.06
N VAL A 127 -15.42 -2.87 -10.03
CA VAL A 127 -15.17 -1.59 -9.38
C VAL A 127 -14.03 -0.87 -10.12
N SER A 128 -14.10 0.44 -10.17
CA SER A 128 -13.01 1.26 -10.69
C SER A 128 -11.76 1.06 -9.82
N MET A 129 -10.71 0.47 -10.39
CA MET A 129 -9.44 0.31 -9.71
C MET A 129 -8.79 1.68 -9.49
N VAL A 130 -8.12 1.82 -8.37
CA VAL A 130 -7.39 3.02 -7.97
C VAL A 130 -5.90 2.76 -7.90
N LEU A 131 -5.09 3.81 -7.83
CA LEU A 131 -3.70 3.68 -7.39
C LEU A 131 -3.69 3.27 -5.92
N SER A 132 -3.28 2.05 -5.64
CA SER A 132 -3.15 1.50 -4.29
C SER A 132 -1.70 1.30 -3.93
N HIS A 133 -1.38 1.56 -2.67
CA HIS A 133 -0.05 1.31 -2.12
C HIS A 133 0.18 -0.19 -1.84
N ASN A 134 -0.86 -0.88 -1.38
CA ASN A 134 -0.92 -2.30 -1.04
C ASN A 134 -0.07 -2.75 0.16
N ASP A 135 0.66 -1.83 0.80
CA ASP A 135 1.43 -2.13 2.01
C ASP A 135 1.41 -0.95 3.00
N ILE A 136 0.21 -0.42 3.25
CA ILE A 136 0.03 0.65 4.25
C ILE A 136 0.13 0.05 5.65
N ASN A 137 1.23 0.37 6.32
CA ASN A 137 1.49 -0.04 7.70
C ASN A 137 2.23 1.08 8.47
N PRO A 138 2.31 1.01 9.81
CA PRO A 138 2.95 2.06 10.61
C PRO A 138 4.42 2.31 10.28
N GLY A 139 5.16 1.30 9.81
CA GLY A 139 6.57 1.42 9.42
C GLY A 139 6.75 2.21 8.12
N ASN A 140 5.74 2.18 7.24
CA ASN A 140 5.74 2.86 5.95
C ASN A 140 5.17 4.29 6.01
N LEU A 141 4.74 4.75 7.20
CA LEU A 141 4.32 6.13 7.43
C LEU A 141 5.35 6.88 8.26
N LEU A 142 5.99 7.86 7.63
CA LEU A 142 6.98 8.73 8.26
C LEU A 142 6.34 10.07 8.63
N MET A 143 6.39 10.42 9.90
CA MET A 143 5.98 11.72 10.44
C MET A 143 7.20 12.65 10.52
N GLY A 144 7.27 13.64 9.63
CA GLY A 144 8.24 14.71 9.61
C GLY A 144 7.56 16.08 9.72
N GLU A 145 7.96 17.05 8.90
CA GLU A 145 7.21 18.32 8.77
C GLU A 145 5.79 18.09 8.21
N LYS A 146 5.62 17.01 7.49
CA LYS A 146 4.37 16.45 6.99
C LYS A 146 4.47 14.93 7.00
N TYR A 147 3.40 14.25 6.60
CA TYR A 147 3.43 12.79 6.47
C TYR A 147 3.97 12.40 5.10
N PHE A 148 4.80 11.35 5.09
CA PHE A 148 5.30 10.71 3.89
C PHE A 148 4.90 9.23 3.91
N ILE A 149 4.47 8.74 2.76
CA ILE A 149 4.23 7.33 2.53
C ILE A 149 5.49 6.77 1.88
N MET A 150 6.06 5.73 2.49
CA MET A 150 7.31 5.11 2.09
C MET A 150 7.04 3.74 1.49
N ASP A 151 8.03 3.20 0.77
CA ASP A 151 8.06 1.82 0.29
C ASP A 151 6.91 1.42 -0.65
N TRP A 152 6.93 2.01 -1.83
CA TRP A 152 5.93 1.84 -2.90
C TRP A 152 6.12 0.60 -3.78
N GLU A 153 6.89 -0.38 -3.31
CA GLU A 153 7.31 -1.54 -4.10
C GLU A 153 6.16 -2.48 -4.51
N TYR A 154 5.05 -2.45 -3.80
CA TYR A 154 3.82 -3.20 -4.11
C TYR A 154 2.74 -2.35 -4.77
N ALA A 155 3.02 -1.09 -5.08
CA ALA A 155 2.03 -0.20 -5.68
C ALA A 155 1.49 -0.76 -7.00
N SER A 156 0.18 -0.77 -7.11
CA SER A 156 -0.52 -1.32 -8.29
C SER A 156 -1.91 -0.71 -8.46
N LEU A 157 -2.56 -1.05 -9.55
CA LEU A 157 -4.00 -0.83 -9.70
C LEU A 157 -4.74 -1.88 -8.88
N ASN A 158 -5.52 -1.46 -7.88
CA ASN A 158 -6.25 -2.37 -7.01
C ASN A 158 -7.63 -1.82 -6.62
N HIS A 159 -8.43 -2.68 -6.03
CA HIS A 159 -9.66 -2.30 -5.36
C HIS A 159 -9.33 -1.38 -4.18
N PRO A 160 -10.02 -0.23 -4.02
CA PRO A 160 -9.70 0.74 -2.96
C PRO A 160 -9.80 0.13 -1.54
N TYR A 161 -10.64 -0.88 -1.36
CA TYR A 161 -10.85 -1.48 -0.05
C TYR A 161 -9.67 -2.33 0.43
N PHE A 162 -8.72 -2.70 -0.43
CA PHE A 162 -7.53 -3.40 0.04
C PHE A 162 -6.65 -2.49 0.92
N ASP A 163 -6.38 -1.25 0.49
CA ASP A 163 -5.64 -0.28 1.30
C ASP A 163 -6.42 0.11 2.58
N LEU A 164 -7.74 0.23 2.51
CA LEU A 164 -8.56 0.47 3.70
C LEU A 164 -8.48 -0.70 4.68
N ALA A 165 -8.63 -1.91 4.19
CA ALA A 165 -8.60 -3.13 4.99
C ALA A 165 -7.24 -3.32 5.67
N SER A 166 -6.14 -3.27 4.89
CA SER A 166 -4.78 -3.42 5.41
C SER A 166 -4.43 -2.33 6.42
N SER A 167 -4.87 -1.08 6.19
CA SER A 167 -4.71 0.00 7.17
C SER A 167 -5.42 -0.29 8.49
N ILE A 168 -6.68 -0.75 8.44
CA ILE A 168 -7.44 -1.08 9.67
C ILE A 168 -6.71 -2.15 10.48
N GLU A 169 -6.24 -3.21 9.83
CA GLU A 169 -5.58 -4.34 10.50
C GLU A 169 -4.16 -3.96 10.98
N ASN A 170 -3.34 -3.35 10.12
CA ASN A 170 -1.96 -3.01 10.45
C ASN A 170 -1.83 -1.95 11.54
N PHE A 171 -2.79 -1.03 11.62
CA PHE A 171 -2.84 -0.03 12.69
C PHE A 171 -3.62 -0.49 13.92
N ALA A 172 -4.21 -1.69 13.88
CA ALA A 172 -5.04 -2.25 14.95
C ALA A 172 -6.14 -1.29 15.42
N LEU A 173 -6.85 -0.66 14.46
CA LEU A 173 -7.86 0.33 14.77
C LEU A 173 -9.05 -0.30 15.51
N ASN A 174 -9.48 0.33 16.61
CA ASN A 174 -10.69 -0.08 17.31
C ASN A 174 -11.95 0.38 16.57
N ASN A 175 -13.14 -0.06 17.01
CA ASN A 175 -14.40 0.23 16.33
C ASN A 175 -14.72 1.74 16.18
N GLU A 176 -14.31 2.58 17.13
CA GLU A 176 -14.52 4.02 17.06
C GLU A 176 -13.56 4.64 16.02
N GLN A 177 -12.32 4.23 16.04
CA GLN A 177 -11.31 4.64 15.06
C GLN A 177 -11.65 4.18 13.64
N ILE A 178 -12.19 2.96 13.46
CA ILE A 178 -12.66 2.48 12.15
C ILE A 178 -13.76 3.39 11.61
N LYS A 179 -14.73 3.79 12.44
CA LYS A 179 -15.77 4.73 12.01
C LYS A 179 -15.20 6.08 11.60
N GLU A 180 -14.28 6.62 12.38
CA GLU A 180 -13.62 7.90 12.08
C GLU A 180 -12.79 7.81 10.81
N PHE A 181 -12.05 6.73 10.63
CA PHE A 181 -11.25 6.43 9.44
C PHE A 181 -12.12 6.40 8.18
N ILE A 182 -13.20 5.59 8.18
CA ILE A 182 -14.10 5.48 7.04
C ILE A 182 -14.83 6.80 6.78
N GLN A 183 -15.31 7.47 7.83
CA GLN A 183 -15.96 8.78 7.68
C GLN A 183 -15.04 9.81 7.03
N SER A 184 -13.76 9.84 7.44
CA SER A 184 -12.76 10.75 6.84
C SER A 184 -12.46 10.40 5.40
N TYR A 185 -12.42 9.11 5.07
CA TYR A 185 -12.25 8.64 3.69
C TYR A 185 -13.44 9.04 2.81
N GLU A 186 -14.68 8.83 3.29
CA GLU A 186 -15.92 9.15 2.56
C GLU A 186 -16.17 10.65 2.37
N THR A 187 -15.63 11.50 3.25
CA THR A 187 -15.81 12.98 3.18
C THR A 187 -15.43 13.52 1.80
N HIS A 188 -14.62 12.81 1.07
CA HIS A 188 -14.15 13.21 -0.24
C HIS A 188 -14.82 12.43 -1.41
N GLY A 189 -15.89 11.69 -1.18
CA GLY A 189 -16.82 11.28 -2.23
C GLY A 189 -16.79 9.83 -2.68
N ILE A 190 -16.12 8.92 -1.97
CA ILE A 190 -16.18 7.48 -2.21
C ILE A 190 -16.95 6.85 -1.06
N ALA A 191 -18.19 6.41 -1.31
CA ALA A 191 -18.98 5.69 -0.31
C ALA A 191 -18.39 4.27 -0.09
N VAL A 192 -18.37 3.79 1.17
CA VAL A 192 -17.82 2.50 1.54
C VAL A 192 -18.93 1.51 1.89
N ASP A 193 -18.95 0.36 1.20
CA ASP A 193 -19.76 -0.78 1.59
C ASP A 193 -19.05 -1.57 2.70
N TYR A 194 -19.65 -1.59 3.88
CA TYR A 194 -19.06 -2.25 5.06
C TYR A 194 -19.07 -3.78 4.96
N GLU A 195 -20.01 -4.38 4.24
CA GLU A 195 -20.05 -5.83 4.06
C GLU A 195 -18.88 -6.25 3.16
N GLU A 196 -18.70 -5.55 2.04
CA GLU A 196 -17.57 -5.78 1.15
C GLU A 196 -16.23 -5.47 1.82
N LEU A 197 -16.10 -4.35 2.53
CA LEU A 197 -14.89 -4.03 3.29
C LEU A 197 -14.52 -5.14 4.28
N THR A 198 -15.51 -5.80 4.91
CA THR A 198 -15.27 -6.91 5.83
C THR A 198 -14.61 -8.10 5.13
N LEU A 199 -14.99 -8.41 3.89
CA LEU A 199 -14.33 -9.47 3.09
C LEU A 199 -12.88 -9.09 2.76
N TRP A 200 -12.64 -7.83 2.40
CA TRP A 200 -11.28 -7.35 2.14
C TRP A 200 -10.41 -7.36 3.40
N ARG A 201 -10.97 -7.08 4.58
CA ARG A 201 -10.28 -7.22 5.86
C ARG A 201 -9.92 -8.66 6.17
N GLU A 202 -10.84 -9.61 5.95
CA GLU A 202 -10.52 -11.03 6.07
C GLU A 202 -9.40 -11.43 5.11
N PHE A 203 -9.44 -10.95 3.85
CA PHE A 203 -8.42 -11.27 2.86
C PHE A 203 -7.05 -10.70 3.23
N SER A 204 -6.97 -9.46 3.72
CA SER A 204 -5.69 -8.83 4.09
C SER A 204 -4.90 -9.59 5.16
N LEU A 205 -5.56 -10.42 5.96
CA LEU A 205 -4.91 -11.28 6.97
C LEU A 205 -4.21 -12.51 6.36
N TYR A 206 -4.36 -12.76 5.06
CA TYR A 206 -3.71 -13.88 4.37
C TYR A 206 -2.46 -13.47 3.59
N LEU A 207 -2.15 -12.18 3.54
CA LEU A 207 -0.97 -11.61 2.89
C LEU A 207 0.05 -11.11 3.90
#